data_8d8f4eea70d2ef0f55ab17fcbde8812c
#
_entry.id   8d8f4eea70d2ef0f55ab17fcbde8812c
#
_cell.length_a   1.000
_cell.length_b   1.000
_cell.length_c   1.000
_cell.angle_alpha   90.00
_cell.angle_beta   90.00
_cell.angle_gamma   90.00
#
_symmetry.space_group_name_H-M   'P 1'
#
loop_
_entity.id
_entity.type
_entity.pdbx_description
1 polymer ?
#
loop_
_entity_poly.entity_id
_entity_poly.type
_entity_poly.pdbx_seq_one_letter_code
_entity_poly.pdbx_strand_id
1 'polypeptide(L)'
;MITVSVIIPAYNEMNTIKELLDSVKKQKVKGISFEIIVIDDGSTDGTKEFLKSNSDLYDLFLENSTNLGKGGAVKNGLHHANGEYILFQDADLEYNPDEYQRLLQPIIQFDADVVMGSRFLSPDWTRVFYFSHKIGNKLISSLFNVLFNTTWTDIYSCYLVYRKDLIDSDSLKTYGWEQQAEILTKLCKQKIKLYEVPINYNGRPYEEGKKIRWHHIIPVIGTIIKNKFL
;
A
#
# COMPACT_ATOMS: atom_id res chain seq x y z
N MET A 1 10.24 13.40 16.40
CA MET A 1 9.56 12.09 16.25
C MET A 1 8.88 12.16 14.92
N ILE A 2 9.15 11.23 14.02
CA ILE A 2 8.57 11.20 12.66
C ILE A 2 7.14 10.65 12.78
N THR A 3 6.16 11.31 12.16
CA THR A 3 4.78 10.80 12.10
C THR A 3 4.54 10.11 10.76
N VAL A 4 3.99 8.90 10.81
CA VAL A 4 3.63 8.08 9.63
C VAL A 4 2.13 7.90 9.62
N SER A 5 1.45 8.41 8.58
CA SER A 5 0.03 8.13 8.36
C SER A 5 -0.13 6.78 7.67
N VAL A 6 -0.75 5.84 8.36
CA VAL A 6 -1.10 4.51 7.85
C VAL A 6 -2.46 4.59 7.19
N ILE A 7 -2.49 4.48 5.86
CA ILE A 7 -3.72 4.55 5.05
C ILE A 7 -4.27 3.14 4.84
N ILE A 8 -5.46 2.88 5.37
CA ILE A 8 -6.10 1.56 5.37
C ILE A 8 -7.42 1.62 4.58
N PRO A 9 -7.42 1.39 3.26
CA PRO A 9 -8.65 1.26 2.50
C PRO A 9 -9.32 -0.08 2.82
N ALA A 10 -10.59 -0.06 3.19
CA ALA A 10 -11.39 -1.23 3.50
C ALA A 10 -12.65 -1.30 2.61
N TYR A 11 -12.92 -2.46 2.02
CA TYR A 11 -14.14 -2.75 1.30
C TYR A 11 -14.52 -4.21 1.50
N ASN A 12 -15.60 -4.46 2.23
CA ASN A 12 -16.08 -5.80 2.58
C ASN A 12 -14.97 -6.68 3.21
N GLU A 13 -14.46 -6.23 4.36
CA GLU A 13 -13.38 -6.89 5.12
C GLU A 13 -13.80 -7.17 6.58
N MET A 14 -15.10 -7.43 6.82
CA MET A 14 -15.62 -7.66 8.17
C MET A 14 -14.89 -8.78 8.92
N ASN A 15 -14.40 -9.79 8.21
CA ASN A 15 -13.71 -10.93 8.80
C ASN A 15 -12.25 -10.63 9.22
N THR A 16 -11.64 -9.57 8.72
CA THR A 16 -10.20 -9.29 8.87
C THR A 16 -9.92 -7.95 9.54
N ILE A 17 -10.81 -6.97 9.37
CA ILE A 17 -10.56 -5.58 9.75
C ILE A 17 -10.23 -5.41 11.24
N LYS A 18 -10.90 -6.14 12.14
CA LYS A 18 -10.64 -6.07 13.58
C LYS A 18 -9.22 -6.52 13.91
N GLU A 19 -8.84 -7.70 13.44
CA GLU A 19 -7.53 -8.30 13.70
C GLU A 19 -6.42 -7.41 13.13
N LEU A 20 -6.64 -6.86 11.93
CA LEU A 20 -5.69 -5.93 11.33
C LEU A 20 -5.49 -4.68 12.18
N LEU A 21 -6.58 -4.00 12.57
CA LEU A 21 -6.48 -2.76 13.35
C LEU A 21 -5.84 -3.00 14.71
N ASP A 22 -6.19 -4.10 15.38
CA ASP A 22 -5.53 -4.52 16.62
C ASP A 22 -4.02 -4.74 16.43
N SER A 23 -3.62 -5.31 15.29
CA SER A 23 -2.21 -5.52 14.95
C SER A 23 -1.49 -4.21 14.63
N VAL A 24 -2.09 -3.32 13.84
CA VAL A 24 -1.51 -2.00 13.52
C VAL A 24 -1.32 -1.17 14.80
N LYS A 25 -2.33 -1.14 15.67
CA LYS A 25 -2.30 -0.37 16.93
C LYS A 25 -1.23 -0.85 17.92
N LYS A 26 -0.86 -2.12 17.86
CA LYS A 26 0.21 -2.70 18.69
C LYS A 26 1.61 -2.31 18.24
N GLN A 27 1.78 -1.82 17.01
CA GLN A 27 3.10 -1.54 16.46
C GLN A 27 3.78 -0.39 17.19
N LYS A 28 5.05 -0.60 17.54
CA LYS A 28 5.90 0.39 18.20
C LYS A 28 7.25 0.40 17.51
N VAL A 29 7.56 1.47 16.81
CA VAL A 29 8.85 1.68 16.16
C VAL A 29 9.52 2.89 16.84
N LYS A 30 10.75 2.70 17.31
CA LYS A 30 11.47 3.77 18.03
C LYS A 30 11.66 5.00 17.14
N GLY A 31 11.22 6.15 17.62
CA GLY A 31 11.31 7.42 16.88
C GLY A 31 10.15 7.69 15.91
N ILE A 32 9.20 6.77 15.81
CA ILE A 32 8.01 6.88 14.95
C ILE A 32 6.75 7.00 15.81
N SER A 33 5.81 7.83 15.38
CA SER A 33 4.40 7.79 15.79
C SER A 33 3.53 7.43 14.59
N PHE A 34 2.47 6.67 14.82
CA PHE A 34 1.53 6.30 13.77
C PHE A 34 0.24 7.11 13.89
N GLU A 35 -0.27 7.59 12.76
CA GLU A 35 -1.62 8.10 12.58
C GLU A 35 -2.38 7.08 11.74
N ILE A 36 -3.38 6.43 12.32
CA ILE A 36 -4.14 5.35 11.68
C ILE A 36 -5.39 5.94 11.03
N ILE A 37 -5.46 5.91 9.69
CA ILE A 37 -6.57 6.43 8.91
C ILE A 37 -7.25 5.27 8.17
N VAL A 38 -8.49 4.98 8.54
CA VAL A 38 -9.30 3.91 7.92
C VAL A 38 -10.33 4.53 6.99
N ILE A 39 -10.43 4.02 5.77
CA ILE A 39 -11.37 4.49 4.77
C ILE A 39 -12.30 3.34 4.37
N ASP A 40 -13.57 3.40 4.76
CA ASP A 40 -14.57 2.48 4.25
C ASP A 40 -15.00 2.91 2.85
N ASP A 41 -14.79 2.04 1.88
CA ASP A 41 -15.09 2.29 0.47
C ASP A 41 -16.49 1.77 0.06
N GLY A 42 -17.52 2.08 0.88
CA GLY A 42 -18.90 1.70 0.63
C GLY A 42 -19.17 0.22 0.90
N SER A 43 -18.66 -0.34 2.00
CA SER A 43 -18.89 -1.73 2.40
C SER A 43 -20.38 -2.03 2.67
N THR A 44 -20.76 -3.30 2.43
CA THR A 44 -22.12 -3.82 2.60
C THR A 44 -22.21 -5.07 3.47
N ASP A 45 -21.09 -5.51 4.07
CA ASP A 45 -20.96 -6.74 4.83
C ASP A 45 -20.92 -6.54 6.36
N GLY A 46 -21.11 -5.30 6.83
CA GLY A 46 -20.99 -4.92 8.24
C GLY A 46 -19.66 -4.29 8.63
N THR A 47 -18.68 -4.21 7.72
CA THR A 47 -17.38 -3.56 7.97
C THR A 47 -17.55 -2.12 8.46
N LYS A 48 -18.42 -1.35 7.80
CA LYS A 48 -18.68 0.06 8.14
C LYS A 48 -19.28 0.22 9.53
N GLU A 49 -20.29 -0.57 9.86
CA GLU A 49 -20.96 -0.57 11.18
C GLU A 49 -19.99 -0.94 12.29
N PHE A 50 -19.14 -1.93 12.03
CA PHE A 50 -18.08 -2.33 12.95
C PHE A 50 -17.12 -1.17 13.21
N LEU A 51 -16.63 -0.50 12.16
CA LEU A 51 -15.71 0.63 12.29
C LEU A 51 -16.34 1.77 13.08
N LYS A 52 -17.60 2.15 12.79
CA LYS A 52 -18.33 3.19 13.53
C LYS A 52 -18.47 2.87 15.03
N SER A 53 -18.58 1.59 15.38
CA SER A 53 -18.77 1.15 16.76
C SER A 53 -17.47 0.95 17.54
N ASN A 54 -16.29 1.01 16.88
CA ASN A 54 -14.98 0.72 17.48
C ASN A 54 -13.97 1.84 17.16
N SER A 55 -14.34 3.08 17.46
CA SER A 55 -13.53 4.29 17.15
C SER A 55 -12.20 4.36 17.90
N ASP A 56 -11.99 3.53 18.91
CA ASP A 56 -10.73 3.42 19.64
C ASP A 56 -9.63 2.69 18.86
N LEU A 57 -9.95 2.04 17.73
CA LEU A 57 -8.99 1.26 16.94
C LEU A 57 -8.20 2.09 15.92
N TYR A 58 -8.55 3.34 15.69
CA TYR A 58 -7.93 4.23 14.70
C TYR A 58 -7.99 5.70 15.16
N ASP A 59 -7.28 6.58 14.47
CA ASP A 59 -7.29 8.02 14.76
C ASP A 59 -8.32 8.76 13.90
N LEU A 60 -8.54 8.32 12.65
CA LEU A 60 -9.50 8.92 11.73
C LEU A 60 -10.26 7.86 10.93
N PHE A 61 -11.58 7.99 10.88
CA PHE A 61 -12.45 7.20 10.02
C PHE A 61 -13.05 8.07 8.91
N LEU A 62 -12.93 7.60 7.67
CA LEU A 62 -13.52 8.21 6.49
C LEU A 62 -14.46 7.21 5.82
N GLU A 63 -15.54 7.72 5.25
CA GLU A 63 -16.56 6.91 4.57
C GLU A 63 -16.78 7.44 3.15
N ASN A 64 -16.66 6.58 2.16
CA ASN A 64 -17.13 6.84 0.82
C ASN A 64 -18.60 6.42 0.69
N SER A 65 -19.44 7.26 0.11
CA SER A 65 -20.87 6.96 -0.07
C SER A 65 -21.12 5.76 -1.01
N THR A 66 -20.18 5.49 -1.91
CA THR A 66 -20.19 4.38 -2.86
C THR A 66 -18.78 3.84 -3.02
N ASN A 67 -18.65 2.63 -3.55
CA ASN A 67 -17.34 2.06 -3.86
C ASN A 67 -16.68 2.86 -4.99
N LEU A 68 -15.57 3.52 -4.68
CA LEU A 68 -14.75 4.29 -5.63
C LEU A 68 -13.53 3.49 -6.13
N GLY A 69 -13.33 2.29 -5.61
CA GLY A 69 -12.15 1.46 -5.84
C GLY A 69 -10.97 1.82 -4.91
N LYS A 70 -9.99 0.92 -4.82
CA LYS A 70 -8.84 1.08 -3.91
C LYS A 70 -8.16 2.44 -4.05
N GLY A 71 -7.93 2.88 -5.28
CA GLY A 71 -7.28 4.16 -5.56
C GLY A 71 -8.13 5.35 -5.09
N GLY A 72 -9.45 5.29 -5.24
CA GLY A 72 -10.36 6.32 -4.74
C GLY A 72 -10.35 6.43 -3.21
N ALA A 73 -10.41 5.29 -2.52
CA ALA A 73 -10.31 5.25 -1.07
C ALA A 73 -8.94 5.77 -0.57
N VAL A 74 -7.85 5.33 -1.19
CA VAL A 74 -6.51 5.83 -0.86
C VAL A 74 -6.41 7.34 -1.08
N LYS A 75 -6.90 7.88 -2.20
CA LYS A 75 -6.90 9.32 -2.47
C LYS A 75 -7.62 10.10 -1.39
N ASN A 76 -8.80 9.62 -0.94
CA ASN A 76 -9.54 10.22 0.16
C ASN A 76 -8.70 10.23 1.46
N GLY A 77 -8.05 9.11 1.81
CA GLY A 77 -7.16 9.04 2.97
C GLY A 77 -5.97 10.00 2.89
N LEU A 78 -5.34 10.13 1.72
CA LEU A 78 -4.19 11.02 1.50
C LEU A 78 -4.51 12.50 1.72
N HIS A 79 -5.74 12.95 1.40
CA HIS A 79 -6.17 14.33 1.66
C HIS A 79 -6.23 14.66 3.16
N HIS A 80 -6.47 13.67 4.01
CA HIS A 80 -6.64 13.85 5.44
C HIS A 80 -5.40 13.46 6.26
N ALA A 81 -4.41 12.83 5.64
CA ALA A 81 -3.18 12.43 6.30
C ALA A 81 -2.37 13.65 6.78
N ASN A 82 -1.88 13.61 8.03
CA ASN A 82 -1.07 14.67 8.62
C ASN A 82 0.41 14.25 8.83
N GLY A 83 0.73 12.96 8.68
CA GLY A 83 2.08 12.43 8.85
C GLY A 83 3.09 12.97 7.82
N GLU A 84 4.35 12.97 8.19
CA GLU A 84 5.47 13.29 7.30
C GLU A 84 5.65 12.21 6.22
N TYR A 85 5.31 10.97 6.56
CA TYR A 85 5.34 9.82 5.66
C TYR A 85 3.97 9.18 5.55
N ILE A 86 3.71 8.59 4.38
CA ILE A 86 2.53 7.77 4.11
C ILE A 86 2.97 6.30 4.05
N LEU A 87 2.22 5.43 4.69
CA LEU A 87 2.34 3.97 4.59
C LEU A 87 1.00 3.38 4.16
N PHE A 88 0.99 2.56 3.13
CA PHE A 88 -0.22 1.83 2.74
C PHE A 88 -0.30 0.49 3.45
N GLN A 89 -1.49 0.15 3.95
CA GLN A 89 -1.81 -1.11 4.58
C GLN A 89 -3.13 -1.66 4.04
N ASP A 90 -3.10 -2.84 3.42
CA ASP A 90 -4.33 -3.53 3.02
C ASP A 90 -5.06 -4.14 4.22
N ALA A 91 -6.40 -4.13 4.15
CA ALA A 91 -7.26 -4.58 5.26
C ALA A 91 -7.42 -6.11 5.35
N ASP A 92 -6.71 -6.88 4.51
CA ASP A 92 -6.98 -8.28 4.22
C ASP A 92 -6.03 -9.30 4.89
N LEU A 93 -5.14 -8.86 5.79
CA LEU A 93 -4.13 -9.66 6.51
C LEU A 93 -3.07 -10.35 5.60
N GLU A 94 -3.04 -10.07 4.29
CA GLU A 94 -1.98 -10.61 3.44
C GLU A 94 -0.60 -10.00 3.79
N TYR A 95 -0.60 -8.74 4.25
CA TYR A 95 0.57 -7.99 4.71
C TYR A 95 0.52 -7.77 6.23
N ASN A 96 1.53 -8.28 6.93
CA ASN A 96 1.57 -8.22 8.39
C ASN A 96 2.16 -6.88 8.88
N PRO A 97 1.47 -6.12 9.77
CA PRO A 97 2.01 -4.91 10.39
C PRO A 97 3.33 -5.10 11.16
N ASP A 98 3.68 -6.32 11.57
CA ASP A 98 4.97 -6.62 12.21
C ASP A 98 6.18 -6.27 11.32
N GLU A 99 5.97 -6.13 10.00
CA GLU A 99 6.99 -5.68 9.06
C GLU A 99 7.27 -4.16 9.10
N TYR A 100 6.49 -3.37 9.85
CA TYR A 100 6.68 -1.91 9.93
C TYR A 100 8.06 -1.51 10.43
N GLN A 101 8.62 -2.24 11.39
CA GLN A 101 9.99 -2.00 11.85
C GLN A 101 11.00 -2.10 10.69
N ARG A 102 10.85 -3.10 9.83
CA ARG A 102 11.73 -3.34 8.68
C ARG A 102 11.52 -2.30 7.58
N LEU A 103 10.27 -1.95 7.29
CA LEU A 103 9.92 -0.92 6.31
C LEU A 103 10.43 0.47 6.69
N LEU A 104 10.40 0.82 7.96
CA LEU A 104 10.76 2.16 8.44
C LEU A 104 12.25 2.30 8.78
N GLN A 105 12.99 1.19 8.83
CA GLN A 105 14.42 1.19 9.13
C GLN A 105 15.25 2.08 8.17
N PRO A 106 15.06 2.03 6.84
CA PRO A 106 15.80 2.91 5.92
C PRO A 106 15.49 4.38 6.11
N ILE A 107 14.26 4.74 6.53
CA ILE A 107 13.89 6.12 6.85
C ILE A 107 14.69 6.60 8.07
N ILE A 108 14.72 5.79 9.13
CA ILE A 108 15.40 6.13 10.39
C ILE A 108 16.92 6.22 10.20
N GLN A 109 17.53 5.32 9.42
CA GLN A 109 18.98 5.21 9.31
C GLN A 109 19.59 6.04 8.20
N PHE A 110 18.89 6.20 7.08
CA PHE A 110 19.45 6.76 5.86
C PHE A 110 18.66 7.96 5.33
N ASP A 111 17.60 8.36 6.06
CA ASP A 111 16.70 9.43 5.62
C ASP A 111 16.15 9.10 4.22
N ALA A 112 15.62 7.88 4.07
CA ALA A 112 15.05 7.39 2.82
C ALA A 112 13.76 8.16 2.52
N ASP A 113 13.59 8.58 1.26
CA ASP A 113 12.36 9.25 0.81
C ASP A 113 11.26 8.25 0.47
N VAL A 114 11.65 7.07 -0.04
CA VAL A 114 10.73 5.99 -0.44
C VAL A 114 11.29 4.65 -0.01
N VAL A 115 10.44 3.81 0.56
CA VAL A 115 10.75 2.41 0.88
C VAL A 115 9.65 1.51 0.35
N MET A 116 10.03 0.51 -0.45
CA MET A 116 9.15 -0.54 -0.95
C MET A 116 9.41 -1.84 -0.21
N GLY A 117 8.36 -2.51 0.26
CA GLY A 117 8.46 -3.88 0.77
C GLY A 117 8.35 -4.88 -0.38
N SER A 118 9.35 -5.72 -0.59
CA SER A 118 9.36 -6.72 -1.66
C SER A 118 9.08 -8.13 -1.15
N ARG A 119 8.15 -8.80 -1.81
CA ARG A 119 7.86 -10.24 -1.61
C ARG A 119 8.88 -11.15 -2.30
N PHE A 120 9.78 -10.58 -3.12
CA PHE A 120 10.76 -11.32 -3.93
C PHE A 120 12.21 -11.07 -3.53
N LEU A 121 12.46 -10.15 -2.62
CA LEU A 121 13.79 -9.83 -2.10
C LEU A 121 14.09 -10.68 -0.86
N SER A 122 14.26 -11.98 -1.05
CA SER A 122 14.66 -12.94 0.00
C SER A 122 13.93 -12.77 1.35
N PRO A 123 12.60 -12.85 1.40
CA PRO A 123 11.86 -12.84 2.66
C PRO A 123 12.22 -14.07 3.51
N ASP A 124 12.00 -13.99 4.83
CA ASP A 124 12.24 -15.11 5.75
C ASP A 124 11.35 -16.31 5.38
N TRP A 125 10.11 -16.04 4.96
CA TRP A 125 9.17 -17.01 4.41
C TRP A 125 8.18 -16.32 3.46
N THR A 126 7.62 -17.09 2.53
CA THR A 126 6.51 -16.65 1.68
C THR A 126 5.61 -17.83 1.38
N ARG A 127 4.30 -17.62 1.36
CA ARG A 127 3.37 -18.67 0.94
C ARG A 127 3.57 -18.96 -0.55
N VAL A 128 3.75 -20.23 -0.90
CA VAL A 128 3.94 -20.65 -2.30
C VAL A 128 2.61 -20.59 -3.03
N PHE A 129 2.56 -19.81 -4.12
CA PHE A 129 1.37 -19.61 -4.94
C PHE A 129 1.63 -19.76 -6.43
N TYR A 130 0.66 -19.29 -7.22
CA TYR A 130 0.63 -19.44 -8.66
C TYR A 130 1.88 -18.88 -9.35
N PHE A 131 2.53 -19.77 -10.11
CA PHE A 131 3.73 -19.42 -10.89
C PHE A 131 3.46 -18.29 -11.90
N SER A 132 2.26 -18.26 -12.51
CA SER A 132 1.82 -17.20 -13.42
C SER A 132 1.82 -15.81 -12.78
N HIS A 133 1.39 -15.70 -11.51
CA HIS A 133 1.41 -14.42 -10.79
C HIS A 133 2.84 -13.94 -10.53
N LYS A 134 3.75 -14.86 -10.20
CA LYS A 134 5.17 -14.55 -10.01
C LYS A 134 5.80 -14.02 -11.29
N ILE A 135 5.51 -14.68 -12.44
CA ILE A 135 6.01 -14.23 -13.74
C ILE A 135 5.43 -12.88 -14.09
N GLY A 136 4.10 -12.67 -13.95
CA GLY A 136 3.44 -11.41 -14.23
C GLY A 136 4.06 -10.25 -13.44
N ASN A 137 4.24 -10.41 -12.13
CA ASN A 137 4.87 -9.40 -11.27
C ASN A 137 6.32 -9.10 -11.69
N LYS A 138 7.11 -10.12 -12.04
CA LYS A 138 8.49 -9.91 -12.53
C LYS A 138 8.53 -9.17 -13.87
N LEU A 139 7.62 -9.47 -14.78
CA LEU A 139 7.55 -8.79 -16.09
C LEU A 139 7.18 -7.32 -15.93
N ILE A 140 6.21 -7.00 -15.06
CA ILE A 140 5.83 -5.60 -14.78
C ILE A 140 7.00 -4.86 -14.13
N SER A 141 7.64 -5.46 -13.11
CA SER A 141 8.80 -4.85 -12.45
C SER A 141 9.94 -4.64 -13.43
N SER A 142 10.22 -5.58 -14.33
CA SER A 142 11.24 -5.44 -15.36
C SER A 142 10.91 -4.30 -16.34
N LEU A 143 9.66 -4.22 -16.80
CA LEU A 143 9.22 -3.11 -17.67
C LEU A 143 9.40 -1.76 -16.97
N PHE A 144 8.98 -1.66 -15.71
CA PHE A 144 9.14 -0.46 -14.91
C PHE A 144 10.62 -0.05 -14.79
N ASN A 145 11.47 -1.02 -14.44
CA ASN A 145 12.91 -0.80 -14.26
C ASN A 145 13.58 -0.28 -15.53
N VAL A 146 13.24 -0.85 -16.69
CA VAL A 146 13.76 -0.36 -17.99
C VAL A 146 13.31 1.07 -18.27
N LEU A 147 12.04 1.39 -17.99
CA LEU A 147 11.49 2.71 -18.26
C LEU A 147 12.00 3.79 -17.30
N PHE A 148 12.18 3.48 -16.04
CA PHE A 148 12.53 4.46 -15.00
C PHE A 148 13.98 4.36 -14.51
N ASN A 149 14.78 3.44 -15.09
CA ASN A 149 16.16 3.17 -14.69
C ASN A 149 16.30 2.88 -13.20
N THR A 150 15.53 1.90 -12.71
CA THR A 150 15.52 1.45 -11.33
C THR A 150 15.81 -0.05 -11.23
N THR A 151 15.90 -0.58 -10.01
CA THR A 151 16.22 -2.00 -9.77
C THR A 151 15.19 -2.67 -8.85
N TRP A 152 13.93 -2.20 -8.85
CA TRP A 152 12.88 -2.76 -8.04
C TRP A 152 12.64 -4.23 -8.35
N THR A 153 12.50 -5.06 -7.33
CA THR A 153 12.13 -6.47 -7.49
C THR A 153 10.63 -6.69 -7.49
N ASP A 154 9.86 -5.80 -6.83
CA ASP A 154 8.41 -5.93 -6.67
C ASP A 154 7.67 -4.59 -6.62
N ILE A 155 7.38 -4.00 -7.77
CA ILE A 155 6.66 -2.72 -7.84
C ILE A 155 5.16 -2.83 -7.52
N TYR A 156 4.64 -4.06 -7.37
CA TYR A 156 3.21 -4.33 -7.17
C TYR A 156 2.91 -4.86 -5.76
N SER A 157 3.83 -4.61 -4.83
CA SER A 157 3.63 -4.85 -3.40
C SER A 157 2.82 -3.73 -2.78
N CYS A 158 1.84 -4.02 -1.93
CA CYS A 158 1.08 -3.00 -1.21
C CYS A 158 1.97 -2.15 -0.30
N TYR A 159 2.98 -2.75 0.32
CA TYR A 159 3.86 -2.03 1.25
C TYR A 159 4.76 -1.02 0.54
N LEU A 160 4.24 0.18 0.40
CA LEU A 160 4.92 1.37 -0.05
C LEU A 160 4.87 2.42 1.07
N VAL A 161 6.06 2.89 1.46
CA VAL A 161 6.22 4.05 2.35
C VAL A 161 6.89 5.17 1.55
N TYR A 162 6.38 6.39 1.65
CA TYR A 162 7.00 7.52 0.98
C TYR A 162 6.76 8.83 1.75
N ARG A 163 7.64 9.79 1.57
CA ARG A 163 7.50 11.12 2.17
C ARG A 163 6.33 11.87 1.51
N LYS A 164 5.39 12.33 2.32
CA LYS A 164 4.08 12.86 1.88
C LYS A 164 4.23 14.04 0.91
N ASP A 165 5.18 14.94 1.14
CA ASP A 165 5.39 16.15 0.35
C ASP A 165 5.83 15.88 -1.10
N LEU A 166 6.25 14.65 -1.43
CA LEU A 166 6.64 14.25 -2.77
C LEU A 166 5.47 14.02 -3.73
N ILE A 167 4.26 13.83 -3.20
CA ILE A 167 3.05 13.54 -3.99
C ILE A 167 1.93 14.48 -3.59
N ASP A 168 1.51 15.30 -4.53
CA ASP A 168 0.25 16.01 -4.44
C ASP A 168 -0.91 15.05 -4.73
N SER A 169 -1.76 14.81 -3.73
CA SER A 169 -2.92 13.92 -3.83
C SER A 169 -3.93 14.35 -4.91
N ASP A 170 -4.05 15.65 -5.18
CA ASP A 170 -4.93 16.17 -6.24
C ASP A 170 -4.43 15.80 -7.63
N SER A 171 -3.12 15.62 -7.78
CA SER A 171 -2.50 15.22 -9.03
C SER A 171 -2.77 13.75 -9.42
N LEU A 172 -3.27 12.92 -8.50
CA LEU A 172 -3.59 11.50 -8.74
C LEU A 172 -4.88 11.36 -9.54
N LYS A 173 -4.82 10.59 -10.63
CA LYS A 173 -5.91 10.44 -11.61
C LYS A 173 -6.55 9.06 -11.61
N THR A 174 -5.88 8.06 -11.04
CA THR A 174 -6.33 6.67 -11.06
C THR A 174 -7.13 6.32 -9.80
N TYR A 175 -8.12 5.45 -9.97
CA TYR A 175 -9.04 5.04 -8.91
C TYR A 175 -8.94 3.53 -8.58
N GLY A 176 -8.34 2.74 -9.44
CA GLY A 176 -8.22 1.29 -9.30
C GLY A 176 -6.88 0.84 -8.71
N TRP A 177 -6.50 -0.39 -9.06
CA TRP A 177 -5.26 -1.04 -8.62
C TRP A 177 -3.99 -0.40 -9.21
N GLU A 178 -4.13 0.36 -10.29
CA GLU A 178 -3.04 1.07 -10.97
C GLU A 178 -2.57 2.30 -10.21
N GLN A 179 -3.27 2.74 -9.16
CA GLN A 179 -2.92 3.94 -8.40
C GLN A 179 -1.53 3.86 -7.77
N GLN A 180 -1.16 2.71 -7.21
CA GLN A 180 0.18 2.56 -6.63
C GLN A 180 1.28 2.71 -7.70
N ALA A 181 1.04 2.18 -8.91
CA ALA A 181 1.95 2.39 -10.03
C ALA A 181 2.00 3.87 -10.45
N GLU A 182 0.87 4.59 -10.41
CA GLU A 182 0.86 6.04 -10.64
C GLU A 182 1.72 6.77 -9.62
N ILE A 183 1.58 6.49 -8.34
CA ILE A 183 2.38 7.09 -7.27
C ILE A 183 3.86 6.77 -7.49
N LEU A 184 4.21 5.50 -7.69
CA LEU A 184 5.60 5.08 -7.85
C LEU A 184 6.26 5.70 -9.09
N THR A 185 5.52 5.84 -10.21
CA THR A 185 6.05 6.52 -11.41
C THR A 185 6.34 8.00 -11.17
N LYS A 186 5.50 8.70 -10.39
CA LYS A 186 5.72 10.10 -10.02
C LYS A 186 6.91 10.25 -9.08
N LEU A 187 7.08 9.35 -8.12
CA LEU A 187 8.22 9.31 -7.21
C LEU A 187 9.54 9.07 -7.96
N CYS A 188 9.58 8.06 -8.85
CA CYS A 188 10.80 7.72 -9.60
C CYS A 188 11.22 8.75 -10.67
N LYS A 189 10.40 9.78 -10.94
CA LYS A 189 10.80 10.93 -11.77
C LYS A 189 11.61 11.98 -10.99
N GLN A 190 11.67 11.86 -9.67
CA GLN A 190 12.35 12.81 -8.78
C GLN A 190 13.73 12.28 -8.39
N LYS A 191 14.63 13.20 -8.01
CA LYS A 191 15.97 12.84 -7.48
C LYS A 191 15.88 12.61 -5.99
N ILE A 192 15.51 11.40 -5.59
CA ILE A 192 15.21 11.01 -4.21
C ILE A 192 15.87 9.68 -3.84
N LYS A 193 15.93 9.38 -2.55
CA LYS A 193 16.53 8.17 -2.00
C LYS A 193 15.48 7.05 -1.97
N LEU A 194 15.67 6.04 -2.83
CA LEU A 194 14.80 4.88 -2.98
C LEU A 194 15.42 3.65 -2.32
N TYR A 195 14.65 2.95 -1.51
CA TYR A 195 15.07 1.71 -0.84
C TYR A 195 14.04 0.60 -1.03
N GLU A 196 14.50 -0.63 -1.04
CA GLU A 196 13.65 -1.82 -1.05
C GLU A 196 14.09 -2.75 0.07
N VAL A 197 13.12 -3.30 0.80
CA VAL A 197 13.37 -4.24 1.91
C VAL A 197 12.58 -5.53 1.71
N PRO A 198 13.09 -6.69 2.15
CA PRO A 198 12.33 -7.93 2.11
C PRO A 198 11.16 -7.86 3.11
N ILE A 199 10.01 -8.42 2.72
CA ILE A 199 8.85 -8.59 3.60
C ILE A 199 8.29 -9.99 3.49
N ASN A 200 7.77 -10.51 4.59
CA ASN A 200 7.01 -11.74 4.60
C ASN A 200 5.61 -11.50 4.02
N TYR A 201 5.06 -12.49 3.31
CA TYR A 201 3.78 -12.35 2.62
C TYR A 201 2.96 -13.63 2.71
N ASN A 202 1.72 -13.49 3.18
CA ASN A 202 0.77 -14.58 3.31
C ASN A 202 -0.45 -14.36 2.39
N GLY A 203 -0.22 -14.44 1.07
CA GLY A 203 -1.27 -14.20 0.10
C GLY A 203 -2.46 -15.14 0.25
N ARG A 204 -3.69 -14.65 0.01
CA ARG A 204 -4.93 -15.44 0.02
C ARG A 204 -5.17 -16.11 -1.35
N PRO A 205 -5.71 -17.33 -1.41
CA PRO A 205 -6.27 -17.89 -2.64
C PRO A 205 -7.59 -17.19 -3.01
N TYR A 206 -8.11 -17.49 -4.20
CA TYR A 206 -9.36 -16.87 -4.66
C TYR A 206 -10.56 -17.27 -3.80
N GLU A 207 -10.56 -18.48 -3.22
CA GLU A 207 -11.59 -19.00 -2.33
C GLU A 207 -11.64 -18.23 -0.99
N GLU A 208 -10.53 -17.64 -0.57
CA GLU A 208 -10.42 -16.79 0.63
C GLU A 208 -10.63 -15.30 0.31
N GLY A 209 -11.17 -14.94 -0.87
CA GLY A 209 -11.57 -13.57 -1.19
C GLY A 209 -10.51 -12.71 -1.89
N LYS A 210 -9.51 -13.31 -2.58
CA LYS A 210 -8.55 -12.54 -3.37
C LYS A 210 -9.24 -11.73 -4.48
N LYS A 211 -9.12 -10.41 -4.40
CA LYS A 211 -9.82 -9.46 -5.30
C LYS A 211 -9.07 -9.19 -6.59
N ILE A 212 -7.72 -9.25 -6.57
CA ILE A 212 -6.88 -8.96 -7.74
C ILE A 212 -6.92 -10.13 -8.74
N ARG A 213 -7.22 -9.81 -10.01
CA ARG A 213 -7.24 -10.76 -11.12
C ARG A 213 -6.23 -10.35 -12.20
N TRP A 214 -5.87 -11.26 -13.11
CA TRP A 214 -4.86 -11.05 -14.16
C TRP A 214 -5.14 -9.84 -15.07
N HIS A 215 -6.39 -9.52 -15.37
CA HIS A 215 -6.75 -8.39 -16.23
C HIS A 215 -6.47 -7.01 -15.59
N HIS A 216 -6.33 -6.92 -14.27
CA HIS A 216 -5.93 -5.67 -13.59
C HIS A 216 -4.50 -5.23 -13.95
N ILE A 217 -3.71 -6.12 -14.55
CA ILE A 217 -2.35 -5.80 -15.01
C ILE A 217 -2.36 -4.79 -16.18
N ILE A 218 -3.40 -4.79 -17.01
CA ILE A 218 -3.50 -3.95 -18.23
C ILE A 218 -3.54 -2.46 -17.87
N PRO A 219 -4.43 -1.98 -16.96
CA PRO A 219 -4.42 -0.61 -16.50
C PRO A 219 -3.09 -0.20 -15.85
N VAL A 220 -2.46 -1.11 -15.11
CA VAL A 220 -1.15 -0.84 -14.46
C VAL A 220 -0.08 -0.57 -15.52
N ILE A 221 0.07 -1.44 -16.52
CA ILE A 221 1.02 -1.23 -17.63
C ILE A 221 0.71 0.07 -18.38
N GLY A 222 -0.57 0.31 -18.68
CA GLY A 222 -1.00 1.55 -19.33
C GLY A 222 -0.60 2.79 -18.55
N THR A 223 -0.77 2.78 -17.22
CA THR A 223 -0.40 3.87 -16.33
C THR A 223 1.12 4.07 -16.28
N ILE A 224 1.90 3.00 -16.20
CA ILE A 224 3.37 3.06 -16.21
C ILE A 224 3.88 3.72 -17.49
N ILE A 225 3.39 3.26 -18.65
CA ILE A 225 3.80 3.78 -19.96
C ILE A 225 3.35 5.24 -20.13
N LYS A 226 2.07 5.52 -19.84
CA LYS A 226 1.53 6.88 -19.93
C LYS A 226 2.32 7.86 -19.08
N ASN A 227 2.57 7.52 -17.82
CA ASN A 227 3.28 8.41 -16.91
C ASN A 227 4.76 8.55 -17.26
N LYS A 228 5.38 7.63 -18.00
CA LYS A 228 6.76 7.81 -18.48
C LYS A 228 6.87 8.92 -19.52
N PHE A 229 5.92 9.01 -20.44
CA PHE A 229 6.02 9.86 -21.64
C PHE A 229 5.15 11.12 -21.58
N LEU A 230 4.29 11.24 -20.57
CA LEU A 230 3.47 12.43 -20.29
C LEU A 230 3.87 13.08 -18.94
#